data_6807a3b0cd6b1730350e385acf438c88
#
_entry.id   6807a3b0cd6b1730350e385acf438c88
#
_cell.length_a   1.000
_cell.length_b   1.000
_cell.length_c   1.000
_cell.angle_alpha   90.00
_cell.angle_beta   90.00
_cell.angle_gamma   90.00
#
_symmetry.space_group_name_H-M   'P 1'
#
loop_
_entity.id
_entity.type
_entity.pdbx_description
1 polymer ?
#
loop_
_entity_poly.entity_id
_entity_poly.type
_entity_poly.pdbx_seq_one_letter_code
_entity_poly.pdbx_strand_id
1 'polypeptide(L)'
;MKVLIVSKNDWANMGYKFQESLRKVGVDAKAVTKQVGYSCKPNHAEICSEQKMKTYAKSADIIQFMHSEYFDLHVKNKRIFVFHGGGNYRAKSEIKNRFFNPIVEKTIIQTGDLLGLGAKNEVWLPAGVDTNTIKPVYERQGDKLIVGHFPSSPLVKSSDGINKIMDGLKKRFGNKFDYIYSPTKVAWTKNMQRVSNCDIYIDACTPILKAKKIPNGKKYGEWGVAAPEAAALGKVVISHMLSHERYEKEFGKCEIRVANSFKQIRKHMINLLSISDDELLQIKKDTRMWVEKFHSYEFMGRRLKDVVYNI
;
A
#
# COMPACT_ATOMS: atom_id res chain seq x y z
N MET A 1 8.91 -25.74 4.58
CA MET A 1 8.40 -24.88 5.69
C MET A 1 7.05 -24.32 5.29
N LYS A 2 6.07 -24.37 6.18
CA LYS A 2 4.69 -23.93 5.93
C LYS A 2 4.39 -22.67 6.72
N VAL A 3 3.87 -21.65 6.04
CA VAL A 3 3.51 -20.35 6.63
C VAL A 3 1.99 -20.20 6.65
N LEU A 4 1.40 -20.00 7.83
CA LEU A 4 0.00 -19.65 7.98
C LEU A 4 -0.13 -18.16 8.28
N ILE A 5 -0.89 -17.45 7.46
CA ILE A 5 -1.16 -16.02 7.59
C ILE A 5 -2.61 -15.84 8.03
N VAL A 6 -2.83 -15.21 9.19
CA VAL A 6 -4.15 -15.17 9.83
C VAL A 6 -4.62 -13.75 10.06
N SER A 7 -5.85 -13.46 9.67
CA SER A 7 -6.50 -12.18 9.90
C SER A 7 -7.95 -12.36 10.38
N LYS A 8 -8.45 -11.38 11.14
CA LYS A 8 -9.89 -11.25 11.39
C LYS A 8 -10.58 -10.68 10.15
N ASN A 9 -9.93 -9.65 9.59
CA ASN A 9 -10.40 -8.97 8.39
C ASN A 9 -9.16 -8.67 7.53
N ASP A 10 -9.10 -9.24 6.33
CA ASP A 10 -7.94 -9.04 5.45
C ASP A 10 -7.99 -7.68 4.74
N TRP A 11 -7.72 -6.62 5.51
CA TRP A 11 -7.72 -5.25 5.02
C TRP A 11 -6.76 -5.07 3.84
N ALA A 12 -7.27 -4.46 2.78
CA ALA A 12 -6.54 -4.24 1.53
C ALA A 12 -5.97 -5.53 0.91
N ASN A 13 -6.51 -6.69 1.30
CA ASN A 13 -6.09 -8.00 0.81
C ASN A 13 -4.61 -8.33 1.11
N MET A 14 -4.08 -7.81 2.21
CA MET A 14 -2.64 -7.92 2.52
C MET A 14 -2.22 -9.33 2.86
N GLY A 15 -3.07 -10.10 3.57
CA GLY A 15 -2.78 -11.50 3.88
C GLY A 15 -2.70 -12.34 2.61
N TYR A 16 -3.64 -12.16 1.69
CA TYR A 16 -3.61 -12.82 0.38
C TYR A 16 -2.37 -12.41 -0.44
N LYS A 17 -2.03 -11.12 -0.47
CA LYS A 17 -0.83 -10.63 -1.15
C LYS A 17 0.45 -11.29 -0.61
N PHE A 18 0.55 -11.47 0.69
CA PHE A 18 1.69 -12.14 1.31
C PHE A 18 1.74 -13.62 0.96
N GLN A 19 0.60 -14.30 0.96
CA GLN A 19 0.49 -15.69 0.49
C GLN A 19 1.05 -15.84 -0.93
N GLU A 20 0.53 -15.04 -1.87
CA GLU A 20 0.94 -15.12 -3.27
C GLU A 20 2.41 -14.73 -3.46
N SER A 21 2.89 -13.73 -2.71
CA SER A 21 4.30 -13.33 -2.73
C SER A 21 5.22 -14.47 -2.28
N LEU A 22 4.87 -15.16 -1.20
CA LEU A 22 5.63 -16.30 -0.69
C LEU A 22 5.62 -17.48 -1.66
N ARG A 23 4.46 -17.78 -2.25
CA ARG A 23 4.33 -18.84 -3.26
C ARG A 23 5.18 -18.59 -4.50
N LYS A 24 5.30 -17.33 -4.93
CA LYS A 24 6.16 -16.95 -6.06
C LYS A 24 7.64 -17.27 -5.82
N VAL A 25 8.07 -17.39 -4.58
CA VAL A 25 9.46 -17.71 -4.21
C VAL A 25 9.59 -19.13 -3.60
N GLY A 26 8.61 -20.01 -3.87
CA GLY A 26 8.66 -21.42 -3.51
C GLY A 26 8.35 -21.74 -2.05
N VAL A 27 7.75 -20.81 -1.30
CA VAL A 27 7.34 -21.07 0.10
C VAL A 27 5.88 -21.52 0.15
N ASP A 28 5.60 -22.63 0.83
CA ASP A 28 4.24 -23.10 1.08
C ASP A 28 3.54 -22.14 2.07
N ALA A 29 2.65 -21.29 1.56
CA ALA A 29 1.96 -20.28 2.33
C ALA A 29 0.46 -20.35 2.12
N LYS A 30 -0.29 -20.13 3.21
CA LYS A 30 -1.75 -20.09 3.21
C LYS A 30 -2.25 -18.89 4.02
N ALA A 31 -3.06 -18.04 3.40
CA ALA A 31 -3.76 -16.96 4.07
C ALA A 31 -5.21 -17.35 4.38
N VAL A 32 -5.62 -17.10 5.62
CA VAL A 32 -6.97 -17.35 6.10
C VAL A 32 -7.52 -16.13 6.84
N THR A 33 -8.82 -15.92 6.74
CA THR A 33 -9.49 -14.77 7.37
C THR A 33 -10.89 -15.16 7.87
N LYS A 34 -11.42 -14.43 8.86
CA LYS A 34 -12.85 -14.58 9.22
C LYS A 34 -13.77 -13.89 8.22
N GLN A 35 -13.30 -12.80 7.63
CA GLN A 35 -14.05 -12.04 6.64
C GLN A 35 -13.09 -11.30 5.70
N VAL A 36 -13.52 -11.05 4.49
CA VAL A 36 -12.76 -10.21 3.55
C VAL A 36 -13.01 -8.74 3.82
N GLY A 37 -11.97 -7.94 3.71
CA GLY A 37 -12.06 -6.49 3.78
C GLY A 37 -12.87 -5.91 2.62
N TYR A 38 -13.24 -4.68 2.73
CA TYR A 38 -14.23 -4.00 1.89
C TYR A 38 -13.85 -3.81 0.41
N SER A 39 -12.70 -4.24 -0.04
CA SER A 39 -12.19 -3.91 -1.39
C SER A 39 -12.73 -4.78 -2.53
N CYS A 40 -13.58 -5.76 -2.26
CA CYS A 40 -14.20 -6.64 -3.28
C CYS A 40 -13.19 -7.13 -4.34
N LYS A 41 -12.01 -7.58 -3.93
CA LYS A 41 -11.03 -8.17 -4.85
C LYS A 41 -11.49 -9.55 -5.29
N PRO A 42 -11.29 -9.95 -6.56
CA PRO A 42 -11.73 -11.26 -7.06
C PRO A 42 -11.04 -12.42 -6.35
N ASN A 43 -9.77 -12.26 -6.03
CA ASN A 43 -8.99 -13.26 -5.28
C ASN A 43 -8.67 -12.73 -3.89
N HIS A 44 -8.84 -13.57 -2.86
CA HIS A 44 -8.66 -13.20 -1.46
C HIS A 44 -8.25 -14.39 -0.59
N ALA A 45 -7.86 -14.13 0.66
CA ALA A 45 -7.60 -15.16 1.66
C ALA A 45 -8.83 -16.07 1.85
N GLU A 46 -8.59 -17.33 2.18
CA GLU A 46 -9.69 -18.28 2.47
C GLU A 46 -10.50 -17.81 3.66
N ILE A 47 -11.81 -17.67 3.48
CA ILE A 47 -12.72 -17.35 4.58
C ILE A 47 -13.03 -18.64 5.34
N CYS A 48 -12.74 -18.67 6.64
CA CYS A 48 -12.98 -19.85 7.46
C CYS A 48 -13.21 -19.54 8.94
N SER A 49 -13.74 -20.53 9.66
CA SER A 49 -13.95 -20.48 11.11
C SER A 49 -12.62 -20.53 11.88
N GLU A 50 -12.62 -20.08 13.13
CA GLU A 50 -11.44 -20.23 14.02
C GLU A 50 -11.04 -21.67 14.23
N GLN A 51 -11.99 -22.60 14.27
CA GLN A 51 -11.69 -24.02 14.39
C GLN A 51 -10.88 -24.52 13.19
N LYS A 52 -11.22 -24.08 11.98
CA LYS A 52 -10.45 -24.43 10.78
C LYS A 52 -9.08 -23.75 10.77
N MET A 53 -8.97 -22.51 11.28
CA MET A 53 -7.67 -21.83 11.47
C MET A 53 -6.78 -22.63 12.43
N LYS A 54 -7.32 -23.15 13.55
CA LYS A 54 -6.61 -24.02 14.48
C LYS A 54 -6.12 -25.32 13.82
N THR A 55 -6.92 -25.88 12.92
CA THR A 55 -6.50 -27.06 12.14
C THR A 55 -5.29 -26.74 11.24
N TYR A 56 -5.32 -25.63 10.52
CA TYR A 56 -4.17 -25.19 9.70
C TYR A 56 -2.95 -24.87 10.56
N ALA A 57 -3.14 -24.26 11.73
CA ALA A 57 -2.05 -23.91 12.63
C ALA A 57 -1.27 -25.13 13.13
N LYS A 58 -1.92 -26.30 13.27
CA LYS A 58 -1.24 -27.55 13.70
C LYS A 58 -0.09 -27.92 12.75
N SER A 59 -0.29 -27.78 11.44
CA SER A 59 0.68 -28.16 10.41
C SER A 59 1.61 -27.03 9.97
N ALA A 60 1.39 -25.78 10.44
CA ALA A 60 2.24 -24.65 10.10
C ALA A 60 3.50 -24.62 10.97
N ASP A 61 4.62 -24.23 10.39
CA ASP A 61 5.88 -23.97 11.09
C ASP A 61 5.93 -22.51 11.59
N ILE A 62 5.38 -21.60 10.77
CA ILE A 62 5.32 -20.16 11.03
C ILE A 62 3.86 -19.72 11.06
N ILE A 63 3.52 -18.86 12.04
CA ILE A 63 2.23 -18.19 12.11
C ILE A 63 2.47 -16.68 12.06
N GLN A 64 1.86 -16.03 11.07
CA GLN A 64 1.87 -14.59 10.94
C GLN A 64 0.49 -14.01 11.21
N PHE A 65 0.38 -13.21 12.24
CA PHE A 65 -0.82 -12.43 12.55
C PHE A 65 -0.85 -11.14 11.74
N MET A 66 -2.02 -10.82 11.18
CA MET A 66 -2.21 -9.62 10.37
C MET A 66 -2.89 -8.50 11.16
N HIS A 67 -2.60 -7.26 10.78
CA HIS A 67 -3.29 -6.04 11.24
C HIS A 67 -3.32 -5.84 12.76
N SER A 68 -2.28 -6.31 13.48
CA SER A 68 -2.21 -6.25 14.95
C SER A 68 -3.33 -7.04 15.67
N GLU A 69 -3.81 -8.10 15.06
CA GLU A 69 -4.88 -8.95 15.59
C GLU A 69 -4.33 -10.32 15.98
N TYR A 70 -4.68 -10.77 17.17
CA TYR A 70 -4.25 -12.07 17.71
C TYR A 70 -5.41 -13.05 17.71
N PHE A 71 -5.09 -14.32 17.49
CA PHE A 71 -5.98 -15.47 17.64
C PHE A 71 -5.32 -16.53 18.50
N ASP A 72 -6.08 -17.12 19.42
CA ASP A 72 -5.60 -18.29 20.16
C ASP A 72 -5.68 -19.55 19.29
N LEU A 73 -4.55 -19.81 18.61
CA LEU A 73 -4.40 -20.93 17.68
C LEU A 73 -3.56 -22.07 18.26
N HIS A 74 -3.33 -22.08 19.59
CA HIS A 74 -2.41 -23.03 20.23
C HIS A 74 -1.01 -23.01 19.61
N VAL A 75 -0.42 -21.82 19.56
CA VAL A 75 0.85 -21.51 18.86
C VAL A 75 2.11 -22.00 19.57
N LYS A 76 2.00 -22.84 20.61
CA LYS A 76 3.15 -23.37 21.35
C LYS A 76 4.14 -24.03 20.38
N ASN A 77 5.42 -23.69 20.51
CA ASN A 77 6.52 -24.17 19.66
C ASN A 77 6.43 -23.74 18.18
N LYS A 78 5.69 -22.68 17.86
CA LYS A 78 5.65 -22.08 16.53
C LYS A 78 6.43 -20.79 16.49
N ARG A 79 7.03 -20.48 15.33
CA ARG A 79 7.63 -19.18 15.08
C ARG A 79 6.51 -18.18 14.79
N ILE A 80 6.48 -17.07 15.51
CA ILE A 80 5.39 -16.09 15.46
C ILE A 80 5.88 -14.76 14.92
N PHE A 81 5.13 -14.21 13.98
CA PHE A 81 5.35 -12.89 13.39
C PHE A 81 4.05 -12.08 13.43
N VAL A 82 4.17 -10.76 13.42
CA VAL A 82 3.01 -9.88 13.32
C VAL A 82 3.22 -8.82 12.24
N PHE A 83 2.16 -8.53 11.53
CA PHE A 83 2.08 -7.41 10.60
C PHE A 83 1.29 -6.27 11.23
N HIS A 84 1.93 -5.13 11.34
CA HIS A 84 1.32 -3.88 11.77
C HIS A 84 1.09 -2.94 10.59
N GLY A 85 -0.15 -2.50 10.43
CA GLY A 85 -0.53 -1.57 9.38
C GLY A 85 -1.76 -0.77 9.74
N GLY A 86 -1.91 0.40 9.10
CA GLY A 86 -3.10 1.22 9.17
C GLY A 86 -3.37 1.94 10.48
N GLY A 87 -4.59 2.46 10.59
CA GLY A 87 -5.00 3.37 11.68
C GLY A 87 -5.05 2.72 13.07
N ASN A 88 -5.33 1.42 13.14
CA ASN A 88 -5.40 0.71 14.43
C ASN A 88 -4.05 0.69 15.15
N TYR A 89 -2.98 0.39 14.42
CA TYR A 89 -1.64 0.40 15.01
C TYR A 89 -1.17 1.83 15.31
N ARG A 90 -1.44 2.81 14.42
CA ARG A 90 -1.12 4.23 14.69
C ARG A 90 -1.71 4.71 16.01
N ALA A 91 -2.98 4.37 16.27
CA ALA A 91 -3.69 4.84 17.45
C ALA A 91 -3.32 4.10 18.75
N LYS A 92 -2.80 2.88 18.65
CA LYS A 92 -2.66 1.95 19.79
C LYS A 92 -1.31 1.22 19.80
N SER A 93 -0.25 1.81 19.22
CA SER A 93 1.05 1.15 19.07
C SER A 93 1.60 0.61 20.40
N GLU A 94 1.58 1.40 21.47
CA GLU A 94 2.07 0.97 22.79
C GLU A 94 1.35 -0.28 23.32
N ILE A 95 0.01 -0.29 23.23
CA ILE A 95 -0.81 -1.44 23.68
C ILE A 95 -0.50 -2.66 22.83
N LYS A 96 -0.39 -2.47 21.50
CA LYS A 96 -0.08 -3.56 20.57
C LYS A 96 1.31 -4.11 20.79
N ASN A 97 2.29 -3.24 20.97
CA ASN A 97 3.67 -3.64 21.24
C ASN A 97 3.81 -4.37 22.58
N ARG A 98 3.16 -3.88 23.64
CA ARG A 98 3.15 -4.57 24.94
C ARG A 98 2.65 -6.01 24.83
N PHE A 99 1.66 -6.24 23.97
CA PHE A 99 1.10 -7.56 23.74
C PHE A 99 1.98 -8.43 22.83
N PHE A 100 2.42 -7.90 21.67
CA PHE A 100 3.10 -8.70 20.66
C PHE A 100 4.59 -8.87 20.88
N ASN A 101 5.31 -7.88 21.40
CA ASN A 101 6.77 -7.95 21.56
C ASN A 101 7.26 -9.17 22.35
N PRO A 102 6.57 -9.66 23.42
CA PRO A 102 7.00 -10.87 24.11
C PRO A 102 6.90 -12.15 23.30
N ILE A 103 6.00 -12.22 22.31
CA ILE A 103 5.64 -13.46 21.63
C ILE A 103 6.13 -13.55 20.18
N VAL A 104 6.51 -12.43 19.55
CA VAL A 104 6.95 -12.44 18.14
C VAL A 104 8.47 -12.46 18.01
N GLU A 105 8.96 -13.04 16.93
CA GLU A 105 10.37 -12.94 16.53
C GLU A 105 10.67 -11.58 15.88
N LYS A 106 9.86 -11.20 14.89
CA LYS A 106 9.95 -9.91 14.19
C LYS A 106 8.56 -9.33 13.93
N THR A 107 8.55 -8.03 13.73
CA THR A 107 7.36 -7.27 13.38
C THR A 107 7.50 -6.70 11.97
N ILE A 108 6.51 -6.94 11.13
CA ILE A 108 6.44 -6.38 9.78
C ILE A 108 5.68 -5.05 9.86
N ILE A 109 6.29 -3.99 9.37
CA ILE A 109 5.70 -2.65 9.29
C ILE A 109 5.40 -2.31 7.83
N GLN A 110 4.15 -1.95 7.53
CA GLN A 110 3.73 -1.68 6.15
C GLN A 110 4.20 -0.32 5.63
N THR A 111 4.02 0.72 6.42
CA THR A 111 4.26 2.11 6.00
C THR A 111 5.34 2.74 6.85
N GLY A 112 6.23 3.50 6.23
CA GLY A 112 7.41 4.06 6.89
C GLY A 112 7.10 4.98 8.07
N ASP A 113 5.92 5.63 8.07
CA ASP A 113 5.45 6.46 9.17
C ASP A 113 5.15 5.67 10.47
N LEU A 114 5.03 4.36 10.40
CA LEU A 114 4.81 3.46 11.54
C LEU A 114 6.11 2.88 12.13
N LEU A 115 7.24 3.10 11.47
CA LEU A 115 8.53 2.65 11.96
C LEU A 115 8.98 3.46 13.20
N GLY A 116 9.66 2.78 14.12
CA GLY A 116 10.16 3.40 15.34
C GLY A 116 9.05 3.70 16.37
N LEU A 117 7.91 3.01 16.30
CA LEU A 117 6.88 3.06 17.34
C LEU A 117 7.08 2.05 18.47
N GLY A 118 8.22 1.36 18.50
CA GLY A 118 8.61 0.44 19.56
C GLY A 118 8.22 -1.02 19.34
N ALA A 119 7.90 -1.43 18.12
CA ALA A 119 7.71 -2.84 17.81
C ALA A 119 9.04 -3.59 17.78
N LYS A 120 9.01 -4.87 18.14
CA LYS A 120 10.22 -5.70 18.22
C LYS A 120 10.74 -6.05 16.83
N ASN A 121 12.04 -5.84 16.61
CA ASN A 121 12.75 -6.23 15.39
C ASN A 121 11.99 -5.83 14.12
N GLU A 122 11.69 -4.54 13.99
CA GLU A 122 10.90 -3.99 12.89
C GLU A 122 11.56 -4.25 11.54
N VAL A 123 10.77 -4.79 10.60
CA VAL A 123 11.14 -4.91 9.19
C VAL A 123 10.14 -4.14 8.35
N TRP A 124 10.63 -3.18 7.58
CA TRP A 124 9.77 -2.45 6.66
C TRP A 124 9.46 -3.28 5.42
N LEU A 125 8.18 -3.52 5.19
CA LEU A 125 7.69 -4.21 4.01
C LEU A 125 6.54 -3.41 3.37
N PRO A 126 6.84 -2.55 2.40
CA PRO A 126 5.82 -1.79 1.66
C PRO A 126 4.82 -2.71 0.96
N ALA A 127 3.64 -2.18 0.64
CA ALA A 127 2.61 -2.97 -0.02
C ALA A 127 3.04 -3.47 -1.40
N GLY A 128 2.83 -4.75 -1.64
CA GLY A 128 3.12 -5.38 -2.92
C GLY A 128 1.97 -5.36 -3.92
N VAL A 129 2.35 -5.57 -5.18
CA VAL A 129 1.44 -5.58 -6.31
C VAL A 129 1.76 -6.77 -7.22
N ASP A 130 0.72 -7.41 -7.73
CA ASP A 130 0.87 -8.42 -8.78
C ASP A 130 1.17 -7.77 -10.13
N THR A 131 2.43 -7.53 -10.40
CA THR A 131 2.90 -6.92 -11.65
C THR A 131 2.77 -7.87 -12.85
N ASN A 132 2.55 -9.16 -12.60
CA ASN A 132 2.29 -10.14 -13.67
C ASN A 132 0.86 -10.06 -14.18
N THR A 133 -0.10 -9.77 -13.30
CA THR A 133 -1.53 -9.63 -13.66
C THR A 133 -1.87 -8.20 -14.07
N ILE A 134 -1.36 -7.21 -13.34
CA ILE A 134 -1.59 -5.80 -13.68
C ILE A 134 -0.61 -5.39 -14.77
N LYS A 135 -1.11 -5.22 -15.99
CA LYS A 135 -0.32 -4.79 -17.14
C LYS A 135 -0.33 -3.26 -17.27
N PRO A 136 0.79 -2.63 -17.66
CA PRO A 136 0.82 -1.20 -17.90
C PRO A 136 -0.04 -0.81 -19.10
N VAL A 137 -0.65 0.37 -19.01
CA VAL A 137 -1.43 0.99 -20.08
C VAL A 137 -0.84 2.38 -20.30
N TYR A 138 -0.02 2.53 -21.34
CA TYR A 138 0.67 3.78 -21.64
C TYR A 138 -0.10 4.69 -22.58
N GLU A 139 -0.97 4.10 -23.39
CA GLU A 139 -1.76 4.79 -24.40
C GLU A 139 -2.69 5.82 -23.73
N ARG A 140 -2.74 7.01 -24.32
CA ARG A 140 -3.64 8.08 -23.92
C ARG A 140 -4.93 7.98 -24.72
N GLN A 141 -6.05 8.22 -24.05
CA GLN A 141 -7.34 8.37 -24.70
C GLN A 141 -7.60 9.84 -25.03
N GLY A 142 -7.24 10.26 -26.25
CA GLY A 142 -7.42 11.63 -26.74
C GLY A 142 -6.23 12.56 -26.51
N ASP A 143 -6.40 13.84 -26.83
CA ASP A 143 -5.31 14.83 -26.89
C ASP A 143 -4.94 15.48 -25.54
N LYS A 144 -5.83 15.35 -24.55
CA LYS A 144 -5.63 15.94 -23.21
C LYS A 144 -5.09 14.94 -22.23
N LEU A 145 -4.23 15.41 -21.33
CA LEU A 145 -3.85 14.61 -20.16
C LEU A 145 -5.05 14.34 -19.26
N ILE A 146 -5.19 13.10 -18.79
CA ILE A 146 -6.22 12.72 -17.84
C ILE A 146 -5.60 12.59 -16.45
N VAL A 147 -6.06 13.40 -15.52
CA VAL A 147 -5.63 13.39 -14.12
C VAL A 147 -6.75 12.80 -13.26
N GLY A 148 -6.48 11.69 -12.58
CA GLY A 148 -7.47 11.00 -11.74
C GLY A 148 -7.19 11.12 -10.24
N HIS A 149 -8.27 11.31 -9.46
CA HIS A 149 -8.25 11.22 -8.00
C HIS A 149 -9.50 10.44 -7.53
N PHE A 150 -9.29 9.20 -7.04
CA PHE A 150 -10.38 8.26 -6.71
C PHE A 150 -10.30 7.79 -5.24
N PRO A 151 -10.49 8.69 -4.27
CA PRO A 151 -10.34 8.36 -2.85
C PRO A 151 -11.52 7.53 -2.34
N SER A 152 -11.24 6.44 -1.64
CA SER A 152 -12.26 5.72 -0.86
C SER A 152 -12.64 6.45 0.43
N SER A 153 -11.81 7.38 0.89
CA SER A 153 -12.03 8.24 2.04
C SER A 153 -11.48 9.64 1.75
N PRO A 154 -12.31 10.56 1.21
CA PRO A 154 -11.90 11.91 0.82
C PRO A 154 -11.21 12.70 1.93
N LEU A 155 -11.73 12.62 3.14
CA LEU A 155 -11.15 13.33 4.30
C LEU A 155 -9.72 12.87 4.60
N VAL A 156 -9.48 11.54 4.60
CA VAL A 156 -8.15 10.96 4.86
C VAL A 156 -7.16 11.30 3.76
N LYS A 157 -7.63 11.42 2.52
CA LYS A 157 -6.81 11.73 1.35
C LYS A 157 -6.66 13.24 1.08
N SER A 158 -7.30 14.07 1.90
CA SER A 158 -7.34 15.55 1.77
C SER A 158 -7.87 16.02 0.42
N SER A 159 -8.92 15.38 -0.06
CA SER A 159 -9.49 15.61 -1.40
C SER A 159 -9.93 17.06 -1.64
N ASP A 160 -10.48 17.74 -0.64
CA ASP A 160 -10.92 19.14 -0.79
C ASP A 160 -9.75 20.08 -1.16
N GLY A 161 -8.59 19.86 -0.55
CA GLY A 161 -7.39 20.62 -0.88
C GLY A 161 -6.85 20.28 -2.27
N ILE A 162 -6.87 19.01 -2.65
CA ILE A 162 -6.48 18.55 -4.00
C ILE A 162 -7.40 19.18 -5.03
N ASN A 163 -8.72 19.10 -4.84
CA ASN A 163 -9.71 19.69 -5.76
C ASN A 163 -9.49 21.20 -5.95
N LYS A 164 -9.28 21.95 -4.86
CA LYS A 164 -8.97 23.39 -4.95
C LYS A 164 -7.72 23.69 -5.80
N ILE A 165 -6.68 22.86 -5.68
CA ILE A 165 -5.47 23.01 -6.50
C ILE A 165 -5.78 22.69 -7.98
N MET A 166 -6.53 21.62 -8.25
CA MET A 166 -6.89 21.22 -9.61
C MET A 166 -7.79 22.22 -10.29
N ASP A 167 -8.77 22.81 -9.59
CA ASP A 167 -9.62 23.89 -10.09
C ASP A 167 -8.79 25.15 -10.44
N GLY A 168 -7.83 25.52 -9.60
CA GLY A 168 -6.92 26.62 -9.87
C GLY A 168 -6.02 26.38 -11.09
N LEU A 169 -5.56 25.14 -11.28
CA LEU A 169 -4.76 24.74 -12.44
C LEU A 169 -5.62 24.71 -13.71
N LYS A 170 -6.87 24.26 -13.63
CA LYS A 170 -7.79 24.25 -14.78
C LYS A 170 -8.06 25.65 -15.30
N LYS A 171 -8.24 26.63 -14.40
CA LYS A 171 -8.37 28.06 -14.78
C LYS A 171 -7.15 28.60 -15.53
N ARG A 172 -5.94 28.15 -15.14
CA ARG A 172 -4.67 28.66 -15.73
C ARG A 172 -4.27 27.91 -17.01
N PHE A 173 -4.44 26.59 -17.07
CA PHE A 173 -3.94 25.74 -18.15
C PHE A 173 -5.05 25.28 -19.11
N GLY A 174 -6.28 25.70 -18.87
CA GLY A 174 -7.41 25.52 -19.79
C GLY A 174 -7.60 24.08 -20.23
N ASN A 175 -7.40 23.83 -21.51
CA ASN A 175 -7.70 22.55 -22.15
C ASN A 175 -6.53 21.55 -22.18
N LYS A 176 -5.41 21.81 -21.50
CA LYS A 176 -4.27 20.86 -21.51
C LYS A 176 -4.55 19.55 -20.79
N PHE A 177 -5.50 19.53 -19.85
CA PHE A 177 -5.84 18.31 -19.11
C PHE A 177 -7.31 18.28 -18.69
N ASP A 178 -7.80 17.09 -18.43
CA ASP A 178 -9.07 16.87 -17.76
C ASP A 178 -8.83 16.28 -16.37
N TYR A 179 -9.60 16.75 -15.38
CA TYR A 179 -9.53 16.26 -14.01
C TYR A 179 -10.77 15.45 -13.65
N ILE A 180 -10.57 14.21 -13.26
CA ILE A 180 -11.63 13.29 -12.86
C ILE A 180 -11.52 13.02 -11.36
N TYR A 181 -12.45 13.58 -10.61
CA TYR A 181 -12.62 13.30 -9.19
C TYR A 181 -13.84 12.41 -8.97
N SER A 182 -13.63 11.26 -8.30
CA SER A 182 -14.74 10.37 -7.96
C SER A 182 -14.50 9.72 -6.60
N PRO A 183 -15.20 10.17 -5.54
CA PRO A 183 -15.08 9.61 -4.19
C PRO A 183 -15.92 8.36 -3.99
N THR A 184 -16.57 7.85 -5.05
CA THR A 184 -17.44 6.68 -4.97
C THR A 184 -16.64 5.41 -4.76
N LYS A 185 -16.96 4.68 -3.70
CA LYS A 185 -16.41 3.35 -3.45
C LYS A 185 -16.95 2.37 -4.50
N VAL A 186 -16.05 1.72 -5.18
CA VAL A 186 -16.38 0.71 -6.21
C VAL A 186 -15.54 -0.55 -6.00
N ALA A 187 -15.92 -1.63 -6.66
CA ALA A 187 -15.10 -2.84 -6.70
C ALA A 187 -13.69 -2.52 -7.20
N TRP A 188 -12.71 -3.27 -6.73
CA TRP A 188 -11.30 -3.07 -7.08
C TRP A 188 -11.07 -3.08 -8.59
N THR A 189 -11.66 -4.01 -9.33
CA THR A 189 -11.55 -4.11 -10.79
C THR A 189 -12.03 -2.83 -11.50
N LYS A 190 -13.17 -2.29 -11.07
CA LYS A 190 -13.69 -1.02 -11.60
C LYS A 190 -12.79 0.16 -11.24
N ASN A 191 -12.19 0.15 -10.06
CA ASN A 191 -11.22 1.18 -9.68
C ASN A 191 -9.95 1.10 -10.53
N MET A 192 -9.42 -0.11 -10.77
CA MET A 192 -8.27 -0.31 -11.65
C MET A 192 -8.54 0.18 -13.08
N GLN A 193 -9.75 -0.05 -13.60
CA GLN A 193 -10.18 0.48 -14.89
C GLN A 193 -10.21 2.01 -14.90
N ARG A 194 -10.71 2.66 -13.83
CA ARG A 194 -10.66 4.15 -13.75
C ARG A 194 -9.22 4.65 -13.77
N VAL A 195 -8.34 4.02 -13.00
CA VAL A 195 -6.93 4.42 -12.92
C VAL A 195 -6.21 4.14 -14.24
N SER A 196 -6.54 3.05 -14.95
CA SER A 196 -5.93 2.73 -16.24
C SER A 196 -6.22 3.78 -17.32
N ASN A 197 -7.32 4.49 -17.22
CA ASN A 197 -7.70 5.58 -18.14
C ASN A 197 -7.01 6.92 -17.82
N CYS A 198 -6.23 7.01 -16.75
CA CYS A 198 -5.51 8.24 -16.41
C CYS A 198 -4.08 8.23 -16.96
N ASP A 199 -3.51 9.42 -17.13
CA ASP A 199 -2.07 9.62 -17.31
C ASP A 199 -1.37 9.83 -15.98
N ILE A 200 -2.01 10.61 -15.11
CA ILE A 200 -1.52 10.99 -13.79
C ILE A 200 -2.54 10.58 -12.75
N TYR A 201 -2.10 9.91 -11.70
CA TYR A 201 -2.91 9.52 -10.56
C TYR A 201 -2.47 10.26 -9.30
N ILE A 202 -3.37 11.04 -8.70
CA ILE A 202 -3.13 11.68 -7.40
C ILE A 202 -3.74 10.79 -6.32
N ASP A 203 -2.89 10.13 -5.52
CA ASP A 203 -3.35 9.23 -4.46
C ASP A 203 -3.80 10.01 -3.22
N ALA A 204 -2.90 10.80 -2.65
CA ALA A 204 -3.16 11.53 -1.42
C ALA A 204 -2.19 12.70 -1.24
N CYS A 205 -2.65 13.71 -0.52
CA CYS A 205 -1.79 14.70 0.10
C CYS A 205 -2.32 14.97 1.51
N THR A 206 -1.65 14.42 2.51
CA THR A 206 -2.11 14.53 3.90
C THR A 206 -1.12 15.37 4.70
N PRO A 207 -1.09 16.71 4.49
CA PRO A 207 -0.11 17.57 5.15
C PRO A 207 -0.26 17.57 6.68
N ILE A 208 -1.46 17.29 7.16
CA ILE A 208 -1.75 17.12 8.59
C ILE A 208 -2.93 16.14 8.66
N LEU A 209 -2.68 14.89 9.03
CA LEU A 209 -3.73 14.12 9.63
C LEU A 209 -4.10 14.87 10.93
N LYS A 210 -5.21 15.60 10.92
CA LYS A 210 -5.89 16.01 12.15
C LYS A 210 -6.48 14.74 12.80
N ALA A 211 -5.62 13.77 13.07
CA ALA A 211 -6.00 12.67 13.90
C ALA A 211 -6.16 13.24 15.31
N LYS A 212 -7.40 13.42 15.74
CA LYS A 212 -7.73 13.58 17.13
C LYS A 212 -7.03 12.44 17.88
N LYS A 213 -5.94 12.74 18.60
CA LYS A 213 -5.10 11.82 19.37
C LYS A 213 -4.13 10.96 18.54
N ILE A 214 -3.10 11.60 17.98
CA ILE A 214 -1.86 10.90 17.66
C ILE A 214 -1.00 10.92 18.93
N PRO A 215 -0.64 9.77 19.51
CA PRO A 215 0.28 9.74 20.63
C PRO A 215 1.59 10.46 20.25
N ASN A 216 2.12 11.27 21.17
CA ASN A 216 3.44 11.89 21.07
C ASN A 216 3.67 12.91 19.96
N GLY A 217 2.64 13.55 19.40
CA GLY A 217 2.81 14.59 18.38
C GLY A 217 3.47 14.12 17.09
N LYS A 218 3.62 12.82 16.87
CA LYS A 218 4.25 12.25 15.68
C LYS A 218 3.38 12.53 14.44
N LYS A 219 4.02 13.00 13.37
CA LYS A 219 3.35 13.18 12.09
C LYS A 219 3.20 11.83 11.40
N TYR A 220 2.04 11.58 10.83
CA TYR A 220 1.76 10.41 10.01
C TYR A 220 1.39 10.85 8.60
N GLY A 221 1.69 10.02 7.67
CA GLY A 221 1.30 10.18 6.28
C GLY A 221 2.24 9.42 5.37
N GLU A 222 1.67 8.42 4.72
CA GLU A 222 2.37 7.58 3.77
C GLU A 222 1.39 7.14 2.69
N TRP A 223 1.90 6.83 1.51
CA TRP A 223 1.07 6.22 0.49
C TRP A 223 0.63 4.80 0.89
N GLY A 224 -0.55 4.45 0.45
CA GLY A 224 -1.12 3.11 0.69
C GLY A 224 -0.99 2.21 -0.52
N VAL A 225 -1.87 1.21 -0.59
CA VAL A 225 -1.87 0.20 -1.67
C VAL A 225 -2.20 0.79 -3.05
N ALA A 226 -2.98 1.86 -3.11
CA ALA A 226 -3.42 2.45 -4.38
C ALA A 226 -2.27 3.07 -5.21
N ALA A 227 -1.26 3.65 -4.56
CA ALA A 227 -0.14 4.25 -5.24
C ALA A 227 0.70 3.23 -6.04
N PRO A 228 1.19 2.12 -5.47
CA PRO A 228 1.89 1.09 -6.24
C PRO A 228 0.97 0.36 -7.25
N GLU A 229 -0.34 0.24 -7.00
CA GLU A 229 -1.28 -0.29 -8.00
C GLU A 229 -1.38 0.63 -9.24
N ALA A 230 -1.44 1.95 -9.04
CA ALA A 230 -1.41 2.92 -10.14
C ALA A 230 -0.06 2.92 -10.87
N ALA A 231 1.06 2.82 -10.14
CA ALA A 231 2.39 2.68 -10.71
C ALA A 231 2.52 1.40 -11.56
N ALA A 232 1.91 0.29 -11.13
CA ALA A 232 1.88 -0.95 -11.89
C ALA A 232 1.10 -0.82 -13.21
N LEU A 233 0.10 0.05 -13.28
CA LEU A 233 -0.58 0.44 -14.51
C LEU A 233 0.25 1.41 -15.38
N GLY A 234 1.47 1.75 -14.99
CA GLY A 234 2.31 2.69 -15.72
C GLY A 234 1.82 4.13 -15.64
N LYS A 235 1.22 4.55 -14.51
CA LYS A 235 0.74 5.93 -14.33
C LYS A 235 1.77 6.76 -13.58
N VAL A 236 1.86 8.05 -13.90
CA VAL A 236 2.59 8.97 -13.04
C VAL A 236 1.82 9.11 -11.73
N VAL A 237 2.46 8.84 -10.61
CA VAL A 237 1.80 8.86 -9.29
C VAL A 237 2.30 10.05 -8.48
N ILE A 238 1.36 10.83 -7.93
CA ILE A 238 1.63 11.88 -6.95
C ILE A 238 1.03 11.43 -5.62
N SER A 239 1.85 11.34 -4.58
CA SER A 239 1.36 10.90 -3.27
C SER A 239 2.17 11.52 -2.11
N HIS A 240 1.61 11.42 -0.92
CA HIS A 240 2.24 11.83 0.32
C HIS A 240 3.21 10.76 0.82
N MET A 241 4.40 11.17 1.30
CA MET A 241 5.39 10.25 1.85
C MET A 241 6.34 10.98 2.82
N LEU A 242 6.15 10.80 4.12
CA LEU A 242 7.01 11.41 5.13
C LEU A 242 8.35 10.69 5.28
N SER A 243 8.40 9.39 5.01
CA SER A 243 9.60 8.56 5.15
C SER A 243 10.40 8.41 3.85
N HIS A 244 10.28 9.38 2.93
CA HIS A 244 10.90 9.32 1.60
C HIS A 244 12.41 9.04 1.65
N GLU A 245 13.18 9.80 2.41
CA GLU A 245 14.64 9.63 2.53
C GLU A 245 15.00 8.23 3.06
N ARG A 246 14.25 7.75 4.05
CA ARG A 246 14.44 6.39 4.58
C ARG A 246 14.11 5.32 3.55
N TYR A 247 13.05 5.54 2.75
CA TYR A 247 12.68 4.63 1.67
C TYR A 247 13.83 4.53 0.64
N GLU A 248 14.35 5.66 0.16
CA GLU A 248 15.42 5.67 -0.83
C GLU A 248 16.71 5.03 -0.31
N LYS A 249 17.01 5.21 0.96
CA LYS A 249 18.15 4.54 1.61
C LYS A 249 18.00 3.01 1.67
N GLU A 250 16.77 2.51 1.88
CA GLU A 250 16.52 1.07 2.07
C GLU A 250 16.22 0.34 0.76
N PHE A 251 15.50 0.98 -0.16
CA PHE A 251 15.02 0.36 -1.39
C PHE A 251 15.62 0.96 -2.67
N GLY A 252 16.17 2.16 -2.61
CA GLY A 252 16.64 2.91 -3.76
C GLY A 252 15.64 3.98 -4.22
N LYS A 253 15.95 4.64 -5.34
CA LYS A 253 15.17 5.77 -5.86
C LYS A 253 13.69 5.46 -5.95
N CYS A 254 12.86 6.38 -5.42
CA CYS A 254 11.41 6.31 -5.46
C CYS A 254 10.88 7.10 -6.66
N GLU A 255 10.14 6.45 -7.57
CA GLU A 255 9.57 7.11 -8.74
C GLU A 255 8.18 7.73 -8.48
N ILE A 256 7.62 7.56 -7.28
CA ILE A 256 6.43 8.35 -6.87
C ILE A 256 6.85 9.81 -6.68
N ARG A 257 6.11 10.72 -7.27
CA ARG A 257 6.29 12.15 -7.04
C ARG A 257 5.75 12.54 -5.69
N VAL A 258 6.67 12.67 -4.73
CA VAL A 258 6.32 12.94 -3.33
C VAL A 258 5.79 14.37 -3.18
N ALA A 259 4.59 14.47 -2.60
CA ALA A 259 3.91 15.73 -2.32
C ALA A 259 3.40 15.78 -0.89
N ASN A 260 4.18 16.32 0.02
CA ASN A 260 3.85 16.49 1.43
C ASN A 260 3.12 17.82 1.72
N SER A 261 2.76 18.55 0.67
CA SER A 261 1.97 19.77 0.73
C SER A 261 1.21 20.01 -0.58
N PHE A 262 0.13 20.79 -0.51
CA PHE A 262 -0.63 21.21 -1.70
C PHE A 262 0.23 22.05 -2.67
N LYS A 263 1.19 22.82 -2.15
CA LYS A 263 2.17 23.55 -2.99
C LYS A 263 3.02 22.59 -3.83
N GLN A 264 3.40 21.45 -3.28
CA GLN A 264 4.17 20.43 -4.01
C GLN A 264 3.31 19.73 -5.07
N ILE A 265 2.04 19.39 -4.79
CA ILE A 265 1.10 18.90 -5.83
C ILE A 265 1.07 19.89 -7.00
N ARG A 266 0.83 21.16 -6.70
CA ARG A 266 0.79 22.21 -7.74
C ARG A 266 2.08 22.28 -8.54
N LYS A 267 3.24 22.22 -7.88
CA LYS A 267 4.57 22.20 -8.54
C LYS A 267 4.72 21.01 -9.48
N HIS A 268 4.39 19.80 -9.00
CA HIS A 268 4.46 18.59 -9.81
C HIS A 268 3.52 18.66 -11.02
N MET A 269 2.28 19.10 -10.82
CA MET A 269 1.32 19.25 -11.91
C MET A 269 1.78 20.27 -12.97
N ILE A 270 2.30 21.43 -12.56
CA ILE A 270 2.82 22.45 -13.52
C ILE A 270 3.96 21.85 -14.33
N ASN A 271 4.90 21.13 -13.70
CA ASN A 271 5.97 20.46 -14.40
C ASN A 271 5.42 19.44 -15.42
N LEU A 272 4.53 18.54 -15.00
CA LEU A 272 3.96 17.51 -15.86
C LEU A 272 3.11 18.06 -17.02
N LEU A 273 2.51 19.25 -16.88
CA LEU A 273 1.80 19.95 -17.94
C LEU A 273 2.71 20.72 -18.91
N SER A 274 4.02 20.75 -18.63
CA SER A 274 5.01 21.53 -19.41
C SER A 274 6.02 20.64 -20.15
N ILE A 275 6.08 19.35 -19.85
CA ILE A 275 6.97 18.40 -20.52
C ILE A 275 6.34 17.85 -21.80
N SER A 276 7.16 17.26 -22.66
CA SER A 276 6.73 16.57 -23.88
C SER A 276 6.03 15.25 -23.57
N ASP A 277 5.32 14.72 -24.55
CA ASP A 277 4.68 13.40 -24.43
C ASP A 277 5.69 12.28 -24.28
N ASP A 278 6.85 12.38 -24.94
CA ASP A 278 7.94 11.39 -24.82
C ASP A 278 8.54 11.39 -23.41
N GLU A 279 8.78 12.58 -22.83
CA GLU A 279 9.25 12.69 -21.44
C GLU A 279 8.22 12.13 -20.46
N LEU A 280 6.93 12.39 -20.68
CA LEU A 280 5.85 11.84 -19.85
C LEU A 280 5.80 10.32 -19.97
N LEU A 281 5.93 9.78 -21.18
CA LEU A 281 5.97 8.33 -21.43
C LEU A 281 7.17 7.69 -20.72
N GLN A 282 8.33 8.34 -20.75
CA GLN A 282 9.51 7.83 -20.04
C GLN A 282 9.25 7.78 -18.52
N ILE A 283 8.68 8.83 -17.93
CA ILE A 283 8.30 8.84 -16.50
C ILE A 283 7.32 7.69 -16.18
N LYS A 284 6.34 7.44 -17.02
CA LYS A 284 5.39 6.32 -16.87
C LYS A 284 6.13 4.96 -16.88
N LYS A 285 7.09 4.77 -17.79
CA LYS A 285 7.91 3.56 -17.87
C LYS A 285 8.81 3.39 -16.64
N ASP A 286 9.45 4.47 -16.19
CA ASP A 286 10.30 4.45 -14.99
C ASP A 286 9.48 4.11 -13.73
N THR A 287 8.27 4.68 -13.61
CA THR A 287 7.34 4.36 -12.53
C THR A 287 6.93 2.87 -12.54
N ARG A 288 6.71 2.30 -13.73
CA ARG A 288 6.43 0.86 -13.88
C ARG A 288 7.63 0.01 -13.50
N MET A 289 8.83 0.30 -13.98
CA MET A 289 10.05 -0.42 -13.64
C MET A 289 10.36 -0.38 -12.14
N TRP A 290 10.12 0.76 -11.50
CA TRP A 290 10.27 0.92 -10.06
C TRP A 290 9.36 -0.04 -9.29
N VAL A 291 8.07 -0.13 -9.64
CA VAL A 291 7.14 -1.01 -8.93
C VAL A 291 7.45 -2.49 -9.18
N GLU A 292 7.90 -2.86 -10.37
CA GLU A 292 8.36 -4.21 -10.67
C GLU A 292 9.56 -4.60 -9.80
N LYS A 293 10.51 -3.70 -9.66
CA LYS A 293 11.75 -3.93 -8.92
C LYS A 293 11.56 -4.01 -7.41
N PHE A 294 10.71 -3.14 -6.82
CA PHE A 294 10.64 -2.94 -5.37
C PHE A 294 9.29 -3.28 -4.74
N HIS A 295 8.25 -3.55 -5.55
CA HIS A 295 6.90 -3.81 -5.09
C HIS A 295 6.24 -5.03 -5.74
N SER A 296 6.94 -5.77 -6.60
CA SER A 296 6.40 -7.02 -7.16
C SER A 296 6.19 -8.07 -6.05
N TYR A 297 5.31 -9.03 -6.31
CA TYR A 297 5.13 -10.16 -5.40
C TYR A 297 6.42 -10.97 -5.22
N GLU A 298 7.26 -11.07 -6.24
CA GLU A 298 8.57 -11.72 -6.16
C GLU A 298 9.52 -10.98 -5.20
N PHE A 299 9.57 -9.67 -5.28
CA PHE A 299 10.37 -8.86 -4.35
C PHE A 299 9.88 -9.00 -2.91
N MET A 300 8.56 -8.87 -2.72
CA MET A 300 7.96 -9.06 -1.39
C MET A 300 8.20 -10.46 -0.85
N GLY A 301 8.04 -11.48 -1.70
CA GLY A 301 8.25 -12.87 -1.32
C GLY A 301 9.68 -13.14 -0.85
N ARG A 302 10.68 -12.65 -1.60
CA ARG A 302 12.10 -12.73 -1.18
C ARG A 302 12.30 -12.02 0.15
N ARG A 303 11.78 -10.82 0.32
CA ARG A 303 11.94 -10.05 1.54
C ARG A 303 11.24 -10.70 2.74
N LEU A 304 10.06 -11.28 2.56
CA LEU A 304 9.39 -12.11 3.59
C LEU A 304 10.22 -13.33 3.94
N LYS A 305 10.68 -14.07 2.93
CA LYS A 305 11.47 -15.29 3.09
C LYS A 305 12.81 -15.01 3.79
N ASP A 306 13.62 -14.14 3.19
CA ASP A 306 15.04 -13.99 3.55
C ASP A 306 15.23 -13.03 4.74
N VAL A 307 14.46 -11.92 4.80
CA VAL A 307 14.66 -10.87 5.82
C VAL A 307 13.72 -11.03 7.00
N VAL A 308 12.44 -11.37 6.76
CA VAL A 308 11.46 -11.49 7.84
C VAL A 308 11.58 -12.86 8.51
N TYR A 309 11.37 -13.92 7.75
CA TYR A 309 11.32 -15.27 8.31
C TYR A 309 12.70 -15.93 8.44
N ASN A 310 13.67 -15.51 7.66
CA ASN A 310 15.02 -16.08 7.65
C ASN A 310 14.98 -17.59 7.39
N ILE A 311 14.46 -17.99 6.21
CA ILE A 311 14.25 -19.39 5.76
C ILE A 311 14.73 -19.59 4.33
#